data_8992c47e02ee4d1d962ae412770f9c4e
#
_entry.id   8992c47e02ee4d1d962ae412770f9c4e
#
_cell.length_a   1.000
_cell.length_b   1.000
_cell.length_c   1.000
_cell.angle_alpha   90.00
_cell.angle_beta   90.00
_cell.angle_gamma   90.00
#
_symmetry.space_group_name_H-M   'P 1'
#
loop_
_entity.id
_entity.type
_entity.pdbx_description
1 polymer ?
#
loop_
_entity_poly.entity_id
_entity_poly.type
_entity_poly.pdbx_seq_one_letter_code
_entity_poly.pdbx_strand_id
1 'polypeptide(L)'
;EFRRVLFRSHEENPSGLAHRLDLIFEGLKQRYQRALHGTLDTRPVVLVFAVLVLALIPVLLMFTKKELAPEEDQGIVFLMTNSPQTANLDYLNHYTAEFEGIFRSFPEYYSAFQINGYNGVQAGIGGMLLKPWDEREKSQMELLHAVQAKLNEIPGVQIFAFNLPSLPGTGEGLPFQFVLNTANDYESLLQVAQRVKQRASESGKFAFLDLDLAFDKPELVVDIDREKAAQMGVSMQDLGVALASLLGEGEINRFTIDGRSYKVIAQVERPYRDNPGWLGSYYVKSRNGQLVALSTLIETHERARPRQLNQFQQLNSAIISGFPIVSMGEAIETVQQIAREEAPRGFAVDYAGASRQYVQEGSALLVTFGLALAIIFLVLAAQFESFRDPLVIMVTVPLSICGALIPLFLGVSSLNIYTQVGLVTLIGLISKHGILIVEFANQLRHEQGLGRREAIEQAAAIRLRPVLMTTAAMVLGVIPLILATGAGAVSRFDIGIVIATGMSV
;
A
#
# COMPACT_ATOMS: atom_id res chain seq x y z
N GLU A 1 -44.46 17.05 32.29
CA GLU A 1 -43.91 17.36 33.66
C GLU A 1 -42.45 16.95 33.81
N PHE A 2 -41.99 15.81 33.25
CA PHE A 2 -40.60 15.35 33.37
C PHE A 2 -39.59 16.33 32.72
N ARG A 3 -39.97 17.05 31.63
CA ARG A 3 -39.11 18.07 30.97
C ARG A 3 -38.99 19.37 31.77
N ARG A 4 -39.97 19.71 32.61
CA ARG A 4 -39.94 20.93 33.45
C ARG A 4 -39.07 20.78 34.69
N VAL A 5 -38.81 19.56 35.17
CA VAL A 5 -38.06 19.32 36.40
C VAL A 5 -36.55 19.32 36.12
N LEU A 6 -36.10 18.90 34.94
CA LEU A 6 -34.66 18.85 34.60
C LEU A 6 -34.07 20.19 34.13
N PHE A 7 -34.87 21.19 33.82
CA PHE A 7 -34.43 22.52 33.38
C PHE A 7 -34.99 23.68 34.21
N ARG A 8 -35.26 23.45 35.49
CA ARG A 8 -35.41 24.56 36.44
C ARG A 8 -34.03 25.17 36.61
N SER A 9 -33.74 26.23 35.84
CA SER A 9 -32.63 27.12 36.14
C SER A 9 -32.76 27.59 37.58
N HIS A 10 -31.85 27.18 38.42
CA HIS A 10 -31.62 27.95 39.65
C HIS A 10 -31.20 29.35 39.20
N GLU A 11 -32.03 30.33 39.53
CA GLU A 11 -31.59 31.72 39.63
C GLU A 11 -30.67 31.84 40.82
N GLU A 12 -29.44 31.30 40.68
CA GLU A 12 -28.33 31.63 41.55
C GLU A 12 -27.38 32.54 40.75
N ASN A 13 -27.08 33.69 41.35
CA ASN A 13 -26.13 34.69 40.85
C ASN A 13 -24.96 34.05 40.10
N PRO A 14 -24.82 34.25 38.82
CA PRO A 14 -23.73 33.62 38.05
C PRO A 14 -22.46 34.43 38.29
N SER A 15 -21.80 34.17 39.41
CA SER A 15 -20.44 34.65 39.69
C SER A 15 -19.46 33.53 39.40
N GLY A 16 -18.87 33.54 38.22
CA GLY A 16 -17.88 32.52 37.87
C GLY A 16 -17.63 32.33 36.38
N LEU A 17 -16.94 31.29 36.02
CA LEU A 17 -16.59 30.88 34.64
C LEU A 17 -17.85 30.78 33.73
N ALA A 18 -18.94 30.24 34.26
CA ALA A 18 -20.20 30.09 33.50
C ALA A 18 -20.75 31.43 33.00
N HIS A 19 -20.77 32.48 33.86
CA HIS A 19 -21.23 33.81 33.48
C HIS A 19 -20.32 34.46 32.41
N ARG A 20 -19.01 34.29 32.52
CA ARG A 20 -18.06 34.79 31.51
C ARG A 20 -18.25 34.08 30.14
N LEU A 21 -18.52 32.78 30.16
CA LEU A 21 -18.81 32.01 28.95
C LEU A 21 -20.14 32.46 28.32
N ASP A 22 -21.20 32.71 29.11
CA ASP A 22 -22.47 33.19 28.59
C ASP A 22 -22.32 34.59 27.96
N LEU A 23 -21.56 35.51 28.56
CA LEU A 23 -21.29 36.82 27.98
C LEU A 23 -20.49 36.72 26.66
N ILE A 24 -19.51 35.81 26.58
CA ILE A 24 -18.77 35.56 25.34
C ILE A 24 -19.72 35.01 24.25
N PHE A 25 -20.62 34.09 24.61
CA PHE A 25 -21.58 33.51 23.68
C PHE A 25 -22.60 34.55 23.19
N GLU A 26 -23.11 35.40 24.05
CA GLU A 26 -24.03 36.49 23.64
C GLU A 26 -23.34 37.49 22.71
N GLY A 27 -22.11 37.85 23.01
CA GLY A 27 -21.32 38.71 22.13
C GLY A 27 -21.05 38.07 20.76
N LEU A 28 -20.72 36.75 20.73
CA LEU A 28 -20.53 35.97 19.51
C LEU A 28 -21.84 35.87 18.69
N LYS A 29 -22.96 35.58 19.34
CA LYS A 29 -24.31 35.53 18.73
C LYS A 29 -24.66 36.84 18.05
N GLN A 30 -24.48 38.00 18.73
CA GLN A 30 -24.74 39.32 18.16
C GLN A 30 -23.86 39.64 16.96
N ARG A 31 -22.59 39.26 16.99
CA ARG A 31 -21.67 39.39 15.82
C ARG A 31 -22.12 38.51 14.67
N TYR A 32 -22.49 37.26 14.94
CA TYR A 32 -22.98 36.31 13.96
C TYR A 32 -24.29 36.79 13.31
N GLN A 33 -25.23 37.28 14.10
CA GLN A 33 -26.52 37.83 13.58
C GLN A 33 -26.27 39.02 12.64
N ARG A 34 -25.38 39.94 13.00
CA ARG A 34 -25.00 41.09 12.13
C ARG A 34 -24.37 40.64 10.83
N ALA A 35 -23.42 39.68 10.90
CA ALA A 35 -22.79 39.12 9.73
C ALA A 35 -23.80 38.38 8.83
N LEU A 36 -24.70 37.58 9.41
CA LEU A 36 -25.74 36.84 8.70
C LEU A 36 -26.70 37.80 7.99
N HIS A 37 -27.15 38.84 8.68
CA HIS A 37 -28.02 39.87 8.08
C HIS A 37 -27.36 40.52 6.87
N GLY A 38 -26.10 40.92 6.96
CA GLY A 38 -25.33 41.48 5.84
C GLY A 38 -25.14 40.53 4.69
N THR A 39 -24.85 39.23 4.96
CA THR A 39 -24.68 38.20 3.91
C THR A 39 -26.01 37.90 3.18
N LEU A 40 -27.14 37.95 3.87
CA LEU A 40 -28.47 37.79 3.26
C LEU A 40 -28.86 38.97 2.34
N ASP A 41 -28.30 40.16 2.55
CA ASP A 41 -28.48 41.31 1.68
C ASP A 41 -27.59 41.23 0.42
N THR A 42 -26.45 40.59 0.52
CA THR A 42 -25.47 40.46 -0.57
C THR A 42 -25.51 39.07 -1.23
N ARG A 43 -26.68 38.56 -1.56
CA ARG A 43 -26.91 37.22 -2.15
C ARG A 43 -25.99 36.89 -3.34
N PRO A 44 -25.77 37.78 -4.33
CA PRO A 44 -24.86 37.45 -5.46
C PRO A 44 -23.43 37.18 -5.02
N VAL A 45 -22.94 37.89 -3.99
CA VAL A 45 -21.57 37.65 -3.46
C VAL A 45 -21.47 36.28 -2.82
N VAL A 46 -22.47 35.84 -2.04
CA VAL A 46 -22.53 34.52 -1.45
C VAL A 46 -22.58 33.43 -2.52
N LEU A 47 -23.35 33.66 -3.60
CA LEU A 47 -23.42 32.71 -4.70
C LEU A 47 -22.07 32.59 -5.46
N VAL A 48 -21.41 33.71 -5.74
CA VAL A 48 -20.07 33.72 -6.34
C VAL A 48 -19.08 32.98 -5.45
N PHE A 49 -19.10 33.22 -4.13
CA PHE A 49 -18.25 32.50 -3.17
C PHE A 49 -18.51 30.99 -3.21
N ALA A 50 -19.77 30.55 -3.21
CA ALA A 50 -20.12 29.14 -3.30
C ALA A 50 -19.60 28.50 -4.62
N VAL A 51 -19.71 29.20 -5.75
CA VAL A 51 -19.20 28.75 -7.04
C VAL A 51 -17.66 28.66 -7.02
N LEU A 52 -16.98 29.63 -6.40
CA LEU A 52 -15.52 29.61 -6.24
C LEU A 52 -15.07 28.41 -5.39
N VAL A 53 -15.75 28.12 -4.30
CA VAL A 53 -15.48 26.95 -3.44
C VAL A 53 -15.66 25.65 -4.24
N LEU A 54 -16.77 25.54 -5.01
CA LEU A 54 -16.99 24.38 -5.88
C LEU A 54 -15.91 24.22 -6.95
N ALA A 55 -15.45 25.32 -7.54
CA ALA A 55 -14.38 25.32 -8.55
C ALA A 55 -13.00 25.01 -7.93
N LEU A 56 -12.80 25.31 -6.65
CA LEU A 56 -11.56 25.04 -5.94
C LEU A 56 -11.34 23.54 -5.64
N ILE A 57 -12.43 22.79 -5.39
CA ILE A 57 -12.34 21.35 -5.06
C ILE A 57 -11.58 20.55 -6.12
N PRO A 58 -11.91 20.58 -7.41
CA PRO A 58 -11.14 19.84 -8.42
C PRO A 58 -9.70 20.32 -8.54
N VAL A 59 -9.40 21.58 -8.32
CA VAL A 59 -8.04 22.12 -8.30
C VAL A 59 -7.26 21.51 -7.13
N LEU A 60 -7.81 21.52 -5.93
CA LEU A 60 -7.17 20.90 -4.75
C LEU A 60 -6.94 19.39 -4.98
N LEU A 61 -7.92 18.66 -5.51
CA LEU A 61 -7.81 17.23 -5.80
C LEU A 61 -6.75 16.91 -6.87
N MET A 62 -6.55 17.81 -7.85
CA MET A 62 -5.57 17.62 -8.91
C MET A 62 -4.13 17.72 -8.39
N PHE A 63 -3.87 18.63 -7.47
CA PHE A 63 -2.53 18.88 -6.93
C PHE A 63 -2.22 18.13 -5.62
N THR A 64 -3.20 17.47 -5.01
CA THR A 64 -2.99 16.67 -3.81
C THR A 64 -2.27 15.36 -4.17
N LYS A 65 -1.24 15.00 -3.38
CA LYS A 65 -0.54 13.71 -3.50
C LYS A 65 -1.53 12.57 -3.32
N LYS A 66 -1.49 11.59 -4.24
CA LYS A 66 -2.38 10.42 -4.21
C LYS A 66 -1.56 9.17 -3.95
N GLU A 67 -1.99 8.38 -2.98
CA GLU A 67 -1.41 7.08 -2.67
C GLU A 67 -2.50 6.11 -2.20
N LEU A 68 -2.22 4.81 -2.20
CA LEU A 68 -3.20 3.81 -1.76
C LEU A 68 -3.43 3.90 -0.25
N ALA A 69 -2.33 3.89 0.51
CA ALA A 69 -2.30 4.06 1.95
C ALA A 69 -0.95 4.68 2.35
N PRO A 70 -0.89 5.44 3.44
CA PRO A 70 0.36 6.01 3.93
C PRO A 70 1.28 4.91 4.47
N GLU A 71 2.58 5.18 4.47
CA GLU A 71 3.53 4.33 5.17
C GLU A 71 3.32 4.42 6.69
N GLU A 72 3.35 3.26 7.34
CA GLU A 72 3.15 3.14 8.78
C GLU A 72 4.43 2.67 9.46
N ASP A 73 4.69 3.20 10.64
CA ASP A 73 5.75 2.70 11.51
C ASP A 73 5.28 1.43 12.22
N GLN A 74 5.67 0.28 11.66
CA GLN A 74 5.33 -1.05 12.17
C GLN A 74 6.39 -1.61 13.13
N GLY A 75 7.46 -0.84 13.38
CA GLY A 75 8.55 -1.27 14.28
C GLY A 75 9.50 -2.28 13.65
N ILE A 76 9.52 -2.41 12.32
CA ILE A 76 10.41 -3.35 11.62
C ILE A 76 10.82 -2.80 10.26
N VAL A 77 12.12 -2.80 9.99
CA VAL A 77 12.68 -2.54 8.66
C VAL A 77 12.94 -3.89 8.00
N PHE A 78 12.22 -4.20 6.93
CA PHE A 78 12.42 -5.42 6.15
C PHE A 78 13.57 -5.28 5.18
N LEU A 79 14.16 -6.42 4.84
CA LEU A 79 15.28 -6.53 3.91
C LEU A 79 14.99 -7.62 2.89
N MET A 80 15.23 -7.31 1.64
CA MET A 80 15.31 -8.29 0.57
C MET A 80 16.77 -8.35 0.10
N THR A 81 17.31 -9.56 0.05
CA THR A 81 18.71 -9.81 -0.36
C THR A 81 18.71 -10.66 -1.60
N ASN A 82 19.41 -10.21 -2.64
CA ASN A 82 19.62 -10.95 -3.87
C ASN A 82 21.13 -11.10 -4.14
N SER A 83 21.58 -12.32 -4.33
CA SER A 83 22.91 -12.64 -4.79
C SER A 83 22.91 -13.03 -6.28
N PRO A 84 24.07 -13.12 -6.95
CA PRO A 84 24.15 -13.59 -8.33
C PRO A 84 23.48 -14.96 -8.52
N GLN A 85 22.93 -15.24 -9.69
CA GLN A 85 22.22 -16.50 -9.98
C GLN A 85 23.11 -17.75 -9.86
N THR A 86 24.43 -17.57 -9.90
CA THR A 86 25.43 -18.62 -9.69
C THR A 86 25.78 -18.86 -8.21
N ALA A 87 25.28 -17.99 -7.31
CA ALA A 87 25.57 -18.10 -5.89
C ALA A 87 24.83 -19.29 -5.27
N ASN A 88 25.50 -19.94 -4.34
CA ASN A 88 24.92 -20.96 -3.49
C ASN A 88 24.51 -20.40 -2.11
N LEU A 89 23.90 -21.24 -1.28
CA LEU A 89 23.45 -20.82 0.04
C LEU A 89 24.60 -20.39 0.97
N ASP A 90 25.80 -20.99 0.84
CA ASP A 90 26.94 -20.61 1.65
C ASP A 90 27.45 -19.21 1.31
N TYR A 91 27.44 -18.87 0.01
CA TYR A 91 27.72 -17.51 -0.44
C TYR A 91 26.78 -16.49 0.19
N LEU A 92 25.46 -16.75 0.13
CA LEU A 92 24.47 -15.88 0.71
C LEU A 92 24.63 -15.79 2.24
N ASN A 93 24.85 -16.91 2.93
CA ASN A 93 25.07 -16.95 4.37
C ASN A 93 26.31 -16.14 4.79
N HIS A 94 27.38 -16.17 4.00
CA HIS A 94 28.61 -15.43 4.29
C HIS A 94 28.34 -13.92 4.40
N TYR A 95 27.63 -13.34 3.41
CA TYR A 95 27.35 -11.90 3.40
C TYR A 95 26.23 -11.49 4.37
N THR A 96 25.20 -12.31 4.52
CA THR A 96 24.11 -11.99 5.43
C THR A 96 24.50 -12.09 6.91
N ALA A 97 25.57 -12.80 7.24
CA ALA A 97 26.12 -12.84 8.60
C ALA A 97 26.60 -11.46 9.09
N GLU A 98 26.93 -10.54 8.17
CA GLU A 98 27.36 -9.18 8.52
C GLU A 98 26.21 -8.25 8.95
N PHE A 99 24.97 -8.60 8.59
CA PHE A 99 23.79 -7.74 8.82
C PHE A 99 23.57 -7.44 10.31
N GLU A 100 23.69 -8.44 11.16
CA GLU A 100 23.49 -8.25 12.60
C GLU A 100 24.49 -7.25 13.20
N GLY A 101 25.75 -7.25 12.74
CA GLY A 101 26.76 -6.29 13.16
C GLY A 101 26.39 -4.86 12.81
N ILE A 102 25.82 -4.65 11.61
CA ILE A 102 25.31 -3.36 11.16
C ILE A 102 24.10 -2.94 12.00
N PHE A 103 23.13 -3.83 12.22
CA PHE A 103 21.91 -3.51 12.96
C PHE A 103 22.20 -3.13 14.41
N ARG A 104 23.11 -3.82 15.07
CA ARG A 104 23.56 -3.50 16.44
C ARG A 104 24.20 -2.12 16.58
N SER A 105 24.61 -1.50 15.48
CA SER A 105 25.14 -0.15 15.49
C SER A 105 24.08 0.95 15.61
N PHE A 106 22.78 0.59 15.51
CA PHE A 106 21.66 1.51 15.68
C PHE A 106 21.10 1.42 17.11
N PRO A 107 20.95 2.53 17.83
CA PRO A 107 20.40 2.54 19.20
C PRO A 107 19.00 1.97 19.30
N GLU A 108 18.22 2.08 18.21
CA GLU A 108 16.83 1.63 18.10
C GLU A 108 16.69 0.13 17.83
N TYR A 109 17.80 -0.58 17.60
CA TYR A 109 17.80 -2.03 17.35
C TYR A 109 17.30 -2.81 18.58
N TYR A 110 16.38 -3.75 18.35
CA TYR A 110 15.92 -4.71 19.35
C TYR A 110 16.37 -6.13 19.01
N SER A 111 16.01 -6.63 17.82
CA SER A 111 16.40 -7.96 17.34
C SER A 111 16.39 -8.00 15.82
N ALA A 112 16.87 -9.09 15.22
CA ALA A 112 16.84 -9.30 13.78
C ALA A 112 16.51 -10.75 13.45
N PHE A 113 16.03 -10.96 12.24
CA PHE A 113 15.92 -12.29 11.64
C PHE A 113 16.43 -12.26 10.19
N GLN A 114 16.89 -13.40 9.71
CA GLN A 114 17.31 -13.60 8.33
C GLN A 114 16.92 -15.01 7.87
N ILE A 115 16.24 -15.12 6.75
CA ILE A 115 15.82 -16.37 6.12
C ILE A 115 16.50 -16.41 4.74
N ASN A 116 17.53 -17.24 4.61
CA ASN A 116 18.22 -17.43 3.36
C ASN A 116 17.61 -18.60 2.57
N GLY A 117 17.51 -18.48 1.25
CA GLY A 117 16.88 -19.48 0.41
C GLY A 117 15.34 -19.36 0.32
N TYR A 118 14.76 -18.22 0.71
CA TYR A 118 13.30 -18.02 0.75
C TYR A 118 12.64 -18.15 -0.63
N ASN A 119 13.24 -17.58 -1.67
CA ASN A 119 12.71 -17.63 -3.04
C ASN A 119 13.81 -18.08 -4.02
N GLY A 120 14.45 -19.21 -3.70
CA GLY A 120 15.64 -19.70 -4.38
C GLY A 120 16.90 -19.49 -3.56
N VAL A 121 17.91 -20.36 -3.76
CA VAL A 121 19.15 -20.39 -2.97
C VAL A 121 19.92 -19.06 -2.98
N GLN A 122 19.68 -18.22 -3.99
CA GLN A 122 20.34 -16.93 -4.19
C GLN A 122 19.61 -15.76 -3.53
N ALA A 123 18.41 -15.98 -2.97
CA ALA A 123 17.59 -14.93 -2.41
C ALA A 123 17.35 -15.12 -0.90
N GLY A 124 17.25 -14.02 -0.19
CA GLY A 124 16.94 -14.01 1.24
C GLY A 124 15.98 -12.89 1.60
N ILE A 125 15.24 -13.09 2.68
CA ILE A 125 14.43 -12.07 3.33
C ILE A 125 14.85 -11.97 4.80
N GLY A 126 14.92 -10.76 5.29
CA GLY A 126 15.28 -10.50 6.69
C GLY A 126 14.59 -9.27 7.22
N GLY A 127 14.91 -8.91 8.45
CA GLY A 127 14.39 -7.70 9.04
C GLY A 127 15.11 -7.32 10.32
N MET A 128 15.21 -6.01 10.53
CA MET A 128 15.64 -5.39 11.77
C MET A 128 14.41 -4.96 12.55
N LEU A 129 14.13 -5.62 13.68
CA LEU A 129 13.08 -5.24 14.60
C LEU A 129 13.59 -4.08 15.47
N LEU A 130 12.74 -3.09 15.65
CA LEU A 130 13.03 -1.90 16.43
C LEU A 130 12.46 -2.02 17.85
N LYS A 131 13.04 -1.29 18.78
CA LYS A 131 12.48 -1.11 20.14
C LYS A 131 11.06 -0.54 20.07
N PRO A 132 10.25 -0.67 21.12
CA PRO A 132 8.95 0.00 21.23
C PRO A 132 9.04 1.50 20.93
N TRP A 133 7.95 2.10 20.46
CA TRP A 133 7.92 3.49 19.98
C TRP A 133 8.30 4.53 21.05
N ASP A 134 8.03 4.24 22.30
CA ASP A 134 8.35 5.06 23.49
C ASP A 134 9.81 4.93 23.94
N GLU A 135 10.55 3.93 23.46
CA GLU A 135 11.95 3.67 23.80
C GLU A 135 12.93 4.10 22.70
N ARG A 136 12.46 4.70 21.61
CA ARG A 136 13.28 5.10 20.47
C ARG A 136 13.06 6.56 20.08
N GLU A 137 14.12 7.19 19.59
CA GLU A 137 14.08 8.58 19.14
C GLU A 137 13.68 8.72 17.67
N LYS A 138 14.06 7.73 16.82
CA LYS A 138 13.82 7.77 15.38
C LYS A 138 12.71 6.84 14.97
N SER A 139 11.91 7.30 14.01
CA SER A 139 10.90 6.50 13.36
C SER A 139 11.53 5.45 12.41
N GLN A 140 10.76 4.42 12.07
CA GLN A 140 11.16 3.43 11.07
C GLN A 140 11.52 4.08 9.72
N MET A 141 10.77 5.11 9.29
CA MET A 141 11.01 5.82 8.04
C MET A 141 12.34 6.56 8.03
N GLU A 142 12.72 7.20 9.14
CA GLU A 142 14.01 7.88 9.28
C GLU A 142 15.18 6.90 9.31
N LEU A 143 14.97 5.73 9.94
CA LEU A 143 15.99 4.68 10.01
C LEU A 143 16.19 3.96 8.68
N LEU A 144 15.16 3.82 7.85
CA LEU A 144 15.21 3.10 6.59
C LEU A 144 16.38 3.54 5.70
N HIS A 145 16.52 4.85 5.50
CA HIS A 145 17.60 5.42 4.67
C HIS A 145 18.99 5.19 5.29
N ALA A 146 19.11 5.32 6.61
CA ALA A 146 20.37 5.11 7.31
C ALA A 146 20.79 3.63 7.29
N VAL A 147 19.86 2.73 7.46
CA VAL A 147 20.07 1.27 7.35
C VAL A 147 20.47 0.90 5.93
N GLN A 148 19.75 1.39 4.91
CA GLN A 148 20.08 1.15 3.50
C GLN A 148 21.50 1.62 3.15
N ALA A 149 21.90 2.81 3.61
CA ALA A 149 23.21 3.37 3.34
C ALA A 149 24.34 2.45 3.85
N LYS A 150 24.20 1.93 5.08
CA LYS A 150 25.19 0.99 5.65
C LYS A 150 25.19 -0.38 4.98
N LEU A 151 24.01 -0.89 4.61
CA LEU A 151 23.90 -2.17 3.91
C LEU A 151 24.50 -2.14 2.51
N ASN A 152 24.49 -0.99 1.85
CA ASN A 152 25.14 -0.81 0.54
C ASN A 152 26.68 -0.93 0.59
N GLU A 153 27.28 -0.87 1.78
CA GLU A 153 28.72 -1.07 1.96
C GLU A 153 29.12 -2.55 1.84
N ILE A 154 28.16 -3.49 1.93
CA ILE A 154 28.42 -4.92 1.78
C ILE A 154 28.54 -5.29 0.29
N PRO A 155 29.71 -5.70 -0.19
CA PRO A 155 29.89 -6.10 -1.57
C PRO A 155 29.27 -7.49 -1.84
N GLY A 156 29.06 -7.82 -3.10
CA GLY A 156 28.70 -9.18 -3.52
C GLY A 156 27.22 -9.55 -3.44
N VAL A 157 26.40 -8.76 -2.74
CA VAL A 157 24.96 -8.96 -2.65
C VAL A 157 24.23 -7.63 -2.89
N GLN A 158 23.04 -7.70 -3.45
CA GLN A 158 22.14 -6.56 -3.56
C GLN A 158 21.13 -6.62 -2.41
N ILE A 159 21.10 -5.58 -1.60
CA ILE A 159 20.27 -5.52 -0.41
C ILE A 159 19.34 -4.32 -0.53
N PHE A 160 18.04 -4.55 -0.34
CA PHE A 160 17.01 -3.53 -0.34
C PHE A 160 16.29 -3.54 0.99
N ALA A 161 16.41 -2.42 1.71
CA ALA A 161 15.62 -2.16 2.90
C ALA A 161 14.28 -1.52 2.49
N PHE A 162 13.19 -1.97 3.07
CA PHE A 162 11.86 -1.47 2.75
C PHE A 162 10.90 -1.59 3.94
N ASN A 163 9.83 -0.79 3.88
CA ASN A 163 8.72 -0.87 4.80
C ASN A 163 7.62 -1.74 4.18
N LEU A 164 6.98 -2.57 4.99
CA LEU A 164 5.81 -3.30 4.51
C LEU A 164 4.66 -2.34 4.20
N PRO A 165 3.86 -2.63 3.18
CA PRO A 165 2.62 -1.91 2.95
C PRO A 165 1.72 -1.95 4.19
N SER A 166 1.09 -0.83 4.50
CA SER A 166 0.21 -0.71 5.67
C SER A 166 -1.13 -1.44 5.51
N LEU A 167 -1.52 -1.78 4.28
CA LEU A 167 -2.75 -2.54 4.01
C LEU A 167 -2.45 -4.02 3.88
N PRO A 168 -3.16 -4.89 4.62
CA PRO A 168 -3.07 -6.33 4.43
C PRO A 168 -3.66 -6.73 3.07
N GLY A 169 -3.08 -7.75 2.43
CA GLY A 169 -3.60 -8.30 1.17
C GLY A 169 -3.17 -7.57 -0.11
N THR A 170 -2.23 -6.63 -0.01
CA THR A 170 -1.63 -5.97 -1.20
C THR A 170 -0.78 -6.91 -2.06
N GLY A 171 -0.72 -8.20 -1.73
CA GLY A 171 0.04 -9.21 -2.43
C GLY A 171 1.48 -9.36 -1.92
N GLU A 172 2.13 -10.43 -2.34
CA GLU A 172 3.56 -10.64 -2.08
C GLU A 172 4.40 -9.81 -3.04
N GLY A 173 5.55 -9.30 -2.58
CA GLY A 173 6.53 -8.61 -3.39
C GLY A 173 6.60 -7.10 -3.15
N LEU A 174 7.25 -6.42 -4.10
CA LEU A 174 7.52 -4.99 -4.03
C LEU A 174 6.24 -4.17 -4.25
N PRO A 175 6.14 -2.95 -3.70
CA PRO A 175 4.90 -2.16 -3.75
C PRO A 175 4.48 -1.76 -5.17
N PHE A 176 5.43 -1.45 -6.04
CA PHE A 176 5.16 -1.21 -7.46
C PHE A 176 5.31 -2.51 -8.25
N GLN A 177 4.26 -2.90 -8.97
CA GLN A 177 4.25 -4.08 -9.82
C GLN A 177 3.48 -3.78 -11.12
N PHE A 178 4.23 -3.73 -12.22
CA PHE A 178 3.73 -3.46 -13.55
C PHE A 178 3.90 -4.71 -14.42
N VAL A 179 2.80 -5.19 -15.00
CA VAL A 179 2.75 -6.46 -15.74
C VAL A 179 2.65 -6.18 -17.23
N LEU A 180 3.61 -6.70 -17.99
CA LEU A 180 3.55 -6.76 -19.44
C LEU A 180 3.11 -8.15 -19.88
N ASN A 181 2.07 -8.23 -20.69
CA ASN A 181 1.48 -9.47 -21.17
C ASN A 181 1.55 -9.55 -22.70
N THR A 182 1.79 -10.76 -23.22
CA THR A 182 1.74 -11.02 -24.67
C THR A 182 1.44 -12.49 -24.95
N ALA A 183 0.89 -12.76 -26.14
CA ALA A 183 0.79 -14.12 -26.68
C ALA A 183 2.07 -14.58 -27.39
N ASN A 184 3.04 -13.66 -27.60
CA ASN A 184 4.32 -13.96 -28.22
C ASN A 184 5.22 -14.76 -27.30
N ASP A 185 6.41 -15.16 -27.82
CA ASP A 185 7.43 -15.86 -27.04
C ASP A 185 8.03 -14.98 -25.93
N TYR A 186 8.68 -15.63 -24.97
CA TYR A 186 9.30 -14.96 -23.82
C TYR A 186 10.56 -14.15 -24.20
N GLU A 187 11.21 -14.43 -25.31
CA GLU A 187 12.40 -13.71 -25.76
C GLU A 187 12.00 -12.31 -26.27
N SER A 188 10.92 -12.23 -27.08
CA SER A 188 10.38 -10.95 -27.50
C SER A 188 9.81 -10.14 -26.32
N LEU A 189 9.17 -10.83 -25.36
CA LEU A 189 8.67 -10.22 -24.13
C LEU A 189 9.82 -9.63 -23.31
N LEU A 190 10.92 -10.38 -23.14
CA LEU A 190 12.10 -9.92 -22.38
C LEU A 190 12.70 -8.65 -23.00
N GLN A 191 12.85 -8.61 -24.33
CA GLN A 191 13.41 -7.43 -25.01
C GLN A 191 12.57 -6.17 -24.75
N VAL A 192 11.25 -6.28 -24.82
CA VAL A 192 10.34 -5.14 -24.56
C VAL A 192 10.39 -4.77 -23.06
N ALA A 193 10.32 -5.75 -22.17
CA ALA A 193 10.34 -5.52 -20.73
C ALA A 193 11.65 -4.86 -20.27
N GLN A 194 12.79 -5.26 -20.84
CA GLN A 194 14.09 -4.65 -20.55
C GLN A 194 14.15 -3.19 -21.00
N ARG A 195 13.65 -2.84 -22.20
CA ARG A 195 13.58 -1.44 -22.66
C ARG A 195 12.70 -0.60 -21.75
N VAL A 196 11.51 -1.12 -21.39
CA VAL A 196 10.60 -0.43 -20.47
C VAL A 196 11.26 -0.21 -19.11
N LYS A 197 11.88 -1.26 -18.52
CA LYS A 197 12.61 -1.18 -17.26
C LYS A 197 13.73 -0.15 -17.31
N GLN A 198 14.55 -0.18 -18.39
CA GLN A 198 15.68 0.74 -18.55
C GLN A 198 15.21 2.20 -18.58
N ARG A 199 14.25 2.52 -19.46
CA ARG A 199 13.70 3.89 -19.55
C ARG A 199 13.02 4.33 -18.25
N ALA A 200 12.33 3.42 -17.56
CA ALA A 200 11.74 3.70 -16.26
C ALA A 200 12.83 4.00 -15.20
N SER A 201 13.93 3.27 -15.19
CA SER A 201 15.08 3.56 -14.32
C SER A 201 15.73 4.91 -14.65
N GLU A 202 15.90 5.23 -15.92
CA GLU A 202 16.47 6.51 -16.40
C GLU A 202 15.57 7.71 -16.03
N SER A 203 14.28 7.50 -15.79
CA SER A 203 13.36 8.57 -15.37
C SER A 203 13.70 9.19 -14.00
N GLY A 204 14.53 8.52 -13.19
CA GLY A 204 14.88 8.96 -11.83
C GLY A 204 13.72 8.91 -10.82
N LYS A 205 12.59 8.28 -11.18
CA LYS A 205 11.40 8.19 -10.32
C LYS A 205 11.34 6.91 -9.48
N PHE A 206 12.30 6.03 -9.64
CA PHE A 206 12.39 4.76 -8.92
C PHE A 206 13.75 4.62 -8.25
N ALA A 207 13.74 4.24 -6.97
CA ALA A 207 14.95 3.89 -6.24
C ALA A 207 15.54 2.58 -6.76
N PHE A 208 14.66 1.67 -7.15
CA PHE A 208 15.02 0.35 -7.65
C PHE A 208 13.90 -0.22 -8.53
N LEU A 209 14.29 -0.91 -9.61
CA LEU A 209 13.41 -1.72 -10.45
C LEU A 209 14.05 -3.07 -10.75
N ASP A 210 13.30 -4.13 -10.58
CA ASP A 210 13.68 -5.49 -10.97
C ASP A 210 12.70 -6.04 -12.01
N LEU A 211 13.17 -7.04 -12.76
CA LEU A 211 12.41 -7.76 -13.75
C LEU A 211 12.48 -9.25 -13.43
N ASP A 212 11.32 -9.88 -13.25
CA ASP A 212 11.23 -11.31 -12.93
C ASP A 212 11.67 -12.22 -14.09
N LEU A 213 11.49 -11.79 -15.32
CA LEU A 213 11.91 -12.50 -16.52
C LEU A 213 13.37 -12.17 -16.87
N ALA A 214 14.25 -13.13 -16.75
CA ALA A 214 15.64 -13.05 -17.23
C ALA A 214 16.13 -14.44 -17.67
N PHE A 215 16.98 -14.50 -18.68
CA PHE A 215 17.61 -15.72 -19.18
C PHE A 215 19.06 -15.77 -18.70
N ASP A 216 19.26 -15.91 -17.40
CA ASP A 216 20.57 -15.83 -16.76
C ASP A 216 20.83 -16.94 -15.74
N LYS A 217 19.92 -17.91 -15.61
CA LYS A 217 20.11 -19.09 -14.76
C LYS A 217 20.98 -20.11 -15.49
N PRO A 218 22.21 -20.40 -15.01
CA PRO A 218 23.05 -21.40 -15.64
C PRO A 218 22.44 -22.78 -15.49
N GLU A 219 22.35 -23.52 -16.58
CA GLU A 219 21.89 -24.91 -16.64
C GLU A 219 22.92 -25.76 -17.34
N LEU A 220 23.27 -26.86 -16.70
CA LEU A 220 24.07 -27.90 -17.34
C LEU A 220 23.16 -28.89 -18.04
N VAL A 221 23.23 -28.94 -19.37
CA VAL A 221 22.51 -29.93 -20.17
C VAL A 221 23.40 -31.15 -20.32
N VAL A 222 22.82 -32.32 -20.04
CA VAL A 222 23.49 -33.62 -20.17
C VAL A 222 22.82 -34.37 -21.33
N ASP A 223 23.47 -34.39 -22.48
CA ASP A 223 23.04 -35.17 -23.63
C ASP A 223 23.55 -36.59 -23.54
N ILE A 224 22.65 -37.55 -23.62
CA ILE A 224 22.99 -38.98 -23.47
C ILE A 224 22.96 -39.64 -24.85
N ASP A 225 24.13 -40.22 -25.22
CA ASP A 225 24.21 -41.08 -26.40
C ASP A 225 23.54 -42.44 -26.12
N ARG A 226 22.27 -42.54 -26.53
CA ARG A 226 21.48 -43.72 -26.29
C ARG A 226 21.95 -44.96 -27.04
N GLU A 227 22.51 -44.80 -28.23
CA GLU A 227 23.04 -45.91 -29.05
C GLU A 227 24.30 -46.47 -28.38
N LYS A 228 25.20 -45.64 -27.95
CA LYS A 228 26.41 -46.02 -27.26
C LYS A 228 26.10 -46.66 -25.90
N ALA A 229 25.13 -46.13 -25.16
CA ALA A 229 24.67 -46.72 -23.90
C ALA A 229 24.13 -48.14 -24.13
N ALA A 230 23.31 -48.36 -25.18
CA ALA A 230 22.80 -49.67 -25.54
C ALA A 230 23.90 -50.65 -25.95
N GLN A 231 24.89 -50.22 -26.75
CA GLN A 231 26.03 -51.03 -27.16
C GLN A 231 26.90 -51.46 -25.95
N MET A 232 27.04 -50.58 -24.95
CA MET A 232 27.77 -50.86 -23.72
C MET A 232 26.93 -51.65 -22.68
N GLY A 233 25.66 -51.98 -23.00
CA GLY A 233 24.76 -52.71 -22.12
C GLY A 233 24.27 -51.88 -20.91
N VAL A 234 24.28 -50.57 -21.00
CA VAL A 234 23.73 -49.64 -19.95
C VAL A 234 22.33 -49.28 -20.32
N SER A 235 21.37 -49.54 -19.41
CA SER A 235 19.98 -49.12 -19.62
C SER A 235 19.76 -47.65 -19.25
N MET A 236 18.84 -46.96 -19.93
CA MET A 236 18.47 -45.58 -19.59
C MET A 236 17.91 -45.47 -18.17
N GLN A 237 17.27 -46.52 -17.66
CA GLN A 237 16.76 -46.56 -16.29
C GLN A 237 17.92 -46.61 -15.28
N ASP A 238 18.91 -47.47 -15.49
CA ASP A 238 20.05 -47.58 -14.59
C ASP A 238 20.89 -46.28 -14.59
N LEU A 239 21.02 -45.65 -15.75
CA LEU A 239 21.68 -44.36 -15.90
C LEU A 239 20.92 -43.26 -15.15
N GLY A 240 19.58 -43.19 -15.28
CA GLY A 240 18.75 -42.22 -14.57
C GLY A 240 18.80 -42.41 -13.05
N VAL A 241 18.72 -43.67 -12.57
CA VAL A 241 18.83 -43.98 -11.15
C VAL A 241 20.22 -43.62 -10.61
N ALA A 242 21.27 -43.93 -11.36
CA ALA A 242 22.62 -43.59 -10.97
C ALA A 242 22.84 -42.08 -10.85
N LEU A 243 22.40 -41.28 -11.85
CA LEU A 243 22.51 -39.82 -11.81
C LEU A 243 21.68 -39.22 -10.66
N ALA A 244 20.46 -39.69 -10.47
CA ALA A 244 19.58 -39.23 -9.36
C ALA A 244 20.23 -39.53 -7.99
N SER A 245 20.79 -40.74 -7.82
CA SER A 245 21.44 -41.12 -6.56
C SER A 245 22.76 -40.35 -6.33
N LEU A 246 23.56 -40.11 -7.37
CA LEU A 246 24.83 -39.41 -7.26
C LEU A 246 24.65 -37.92 -6.99
N LEU A 247 23.68 -37.28 -7.61
CA LEU A 247 23.43 -35.84 -7.50
C LEU A 247 22.46 -35.45 -6.34
N GLY A 248 21.85 -36.44 -5.68
CA GLY A 248 21.14 -36.20 -4.43
C GLY A 248 19.61 -35.95 -4.53
N GLU A 249 18.97 -36.31 -5.63
CA GLU A 249 17.52 -36.25 -5.75
C GLU A 249 16.80 -37.61 -5.57
N GLY A 250 17.55 -38.70 -5.57
CA GLY A 250 17.06 -40.08 -5.44
C GLY A 250 16.73 -40.45 -4.00
N GLU A 251 15.42 -40.56 -3.66
CA GLU A 251 14.98 -41.19 -2.42
C GLU A 251 15.15 -42.71 -2.55
N ILE A 252 16.06 -43.31 -1.77
CA ILE A 252 16.32 -44.75 -1.78
C ILE A 252 15.38 -45.49 -0.86
N ASN A 253 15.12 -44.96 0.31
CA ASN A 253 14.33 -45.59 1.34
C ASN A 253 13.78 -44.55 2.35
N ARG A 254 12.93 -45.02 3.25
CA ARG A 254 12.43 -44.26 4.41
C ARG A 254 12.60 -45.05 5.69
N PHE A 255 12.84 -44.36 6.77
CA PHE A 255 12.86 -44.94 8.11
C PHE A 255 12.07 -44.06 9.08
N THR A 256 11.60 -44.66 10.16
CA THR A 256 10.77 -43.97 11.15
C THR A 256 11.51 -43.83 12.47
N ILE A 257 11.59 -42.62 13.01
CA ILE A 257 12.08 -42.34 14.36
C ILE A 257 11.00 -41.51 15.08
N ASP A 258 10.61 -41.92 16.26
CA ASP A 258 9.63 -41.24 17.11
C ASP A 258 8.32 -40.86 16.38
N GLY A 259 7.82 -41.76 15.53
CA GLY A 259 6.60 -41.55 14.76
C GLY A 259 6.71 -40.62 13.55
N ARG A 260 7.92 -40.12 13.23
CA ARG A 260 8.20 -39.30 12.04
C ARG A 260 8.94 -40.10 10.98
N SER A 261 8.47 -40.00 9.73
CA SER A 261 9.11 -40.66 8.58
C SER A 261 10.18 -39.78 7.97
N TYR A 262 11.40 -40.32 7.89
CA TYR A 262 12.57 -39.65 7.30
C TYR A 262 12.94 -40.30 5.98
N LYS A 263 13.34 -39.47 5.00
CA LYS A 263 13.84 -39.93 3.70
C LYS A 263 15.32 -40.26 3.80
N VAL A 264 15.73 -41.34 3.15
CA VAL A 264 17.14 -41.68 2.92
C VAL A 264 17.50 -41.27 1.51
N ILE A 265 18.35 -40.24 1.40
CA ILE A 265 18.80 -39.72 0.11
C ILE A 265 20.31 -39.94 0.02
N ALA A 266 20.72 -40.81 -0.91
CA ALA A 266 22.15 -41.03 -1.20
C ALA A 266 22.64 -39.93 -2.10
N GLN A 267 23.83 -39.43 -1.83
CA GLN A 267 24.55 -38.47 -2.71
C GLN A 267 26.06 -38.62 -2.55
N VAL A 268 26.76 -38.19 -3.58
CA VAL A 268 28.21 -38.08 -3.54
C VAL A 268 28.60 -36.95 -2.58
N GLU A 269 29.74 -37.06 -1.92
CA GLU A 269 30.26 -35.99 -1.08
C GLU A 269 30.42 -34.69 -1.85
N ARG A 270 30.19 -33.58 -1.17
CA ARG A 270 30.12 -32.24 -1.76
C ARG A 270 31.30 -31.87 -2.66
N PRO A 271 32.56 -32.11 -2.30
CA PRO A 271 33.71 -31.76 -3.16
C PRO A 271 33.68 -32.41 -4.55
N TYR A 272 33.03 -33.58 -4.69
CA TYR A 272 32.93 -34.30 -5.95
C TYR A 272 31.70 -33.96 -6.79
N ARG A 273 30.78 -33.08 -6.30
CA ARG A 273 29.59 -32.61 -7.04
C ARG A 273 29.51 -31.10 -7.21
N ASP A 274 30.47 -30.34 -6.63
CA ASP A 274 30.47 -28.87 -6.74
C ASP A 274 30.92 -28.38 -8.13
N ASN A 275 31.52 -29.26 -8.96
CA ASN A 275 31.97 -28.94 -10.29
C ASN A 275 31.34 -29.91 -11.33
N PRO A 276 30.67 -29.39 -12.39
CA PRO A 276 30.14 -30.22 -13.47
C PRO A 276 31.14 -31.18 -14.11
N GLY A 277 32.44 -30.85 -14.14
CA GLY A 277 33.48 -31.72 -14.67
C GLY A 277 33.61 -33.08 -13.99
N TRP A 278 33.14 -33.20 -12.73
CA TRP A 278 33.16 -34.49 -12.02
C TRP A 278 32.19 -35.50 -12.59
N LEU A 279 31.09 -35.07 -13.31
CA LEU A 279 30.16 -35.99 -13.95
C LEU A 279 30.81 -37.02 -14.85
N GLY A 280 31.84 -36.62 -15.58
CA GLY A 280 32.60 -37.52 -16.45
C GLY A 280 33.36 -38.62 -15.70
N SER A 281 33.68 -38.40 -14.42
CA SER A 281 34.43 -39.33 -13.58
C SER A 281 33.57 -40.38 -12.90
N TYR A 282 32.24 -40.30 -12.99
CA TYR A 282 31.35 -41.29 -12.42
C TYR A 282 31.24 -42.53 -13.29
N TYR A 283 30.88 -43.66 -12.70
CA TYR A 283 30.69 -44.92 -13.36
C TYR A 283 29.31 -45.48 -13.16
N VAL A 284 28.78 -46.06 -14.21
CA VAL A 284 27.53 -46.85 -14.18
C VAL A 284 27.81 -48.30 -14.47
N LYS A 285 27.03 -49.16 -13.83
CA LYS A 285 27.18 -50.62 -14.02
C LYS A 285 26.41 -51.06 -15.24
N SER A 286 27.07 -51.71 -16.17
CA SER A 286 26.49 -52.42 -17.32
C SER A 286 25.79 -53.70 -16.89
N ARG A 287 24.90 -54.22 -17.71
CA ARG A 287 24.24 -55.53 -17.53
C ARG A 287 25.25 -56.71 -17.34
N ASN A 288 26.40 -56.59 -17.94
CA ASN A 288 27.49 -57.56 -17.82
C ASN A 288 28.35 -57.40 -16.54
N GLY A 289 27.96 -56.47 -15.67
CA GLY A 289 28.67 -56.18 -14.43
C GLY A 289 29.90 -55.30 -14.57
N GLN A 290 30.25 -54.85 -15.78
CA GLN A 290 31.37 -53.93 -16.03
C GLN A 290 31.03 -52.51 -15.67
N LEU A 291 31.99 -51.76 -15.19
CA LEU A 291 31.85 -50.33 -14.92
C LEU A 291 32.18 -49.54 -16.19
N VAL A 292 31.21 -48.70 -16.62
CA VAL A 292 31.32 -47.82 -17.77
C VAL A 292 31.40 -46.39 -17.29
N ALA A 293 32.41 -45.63 -17.67
CA ALA A 293 32.55 -44.24 -17.31
C ALA A 293 31.43 -43.40 -17.98
N LEU A 294 30.83 -42.49 -17.22
CA LEU A 294 29.76 -41.59 -17.74
C LEU A 294 30.27 -40.70 -18.90
N SER A 295 31.53 -40.27 -18.85
CA SER A 295 32.17 -39.51 -19.94
C SER A 295 32.12 -40.21 -21.31
N THR A 296 31.91 -41.54 -21.32
CA THR A 296 31.75 -42.29 -22.58
C THR A 296 30.35 -42.18 -23.14
N LEU A 297 29.37 -41.92 -22.27
CA LEU A 297 27.91 -42.01 -22.57
C LEU A 297 27.23 -40.66 -22.67
N ILE A 298 27.86 -39.61 -22.15
CA ILE A 298 27.24 -38.27 -22.05
C ILE A 298 28.16 -37.21 -22.66
N GLU A 299 27.52 -36.22 -23.25
CA GLU A 299 28.09 -34.90 -23.55
C GLU A 299 27.44 -33.86 -22.65
N THR A 300 28.23 -32.90 -22.17
CA THR A 300 27.73 -31.84 -21.32
C THR A 300 28.01 -30.48 -21.93
N HIS A 301 26.98 -29.61 -21.97
CA HIS A 301 27.17 -28.24 -22.37
C HIS A 301 26.37 -27.30 -21.45
N GLU A 302 26.86 -26.10 -21.25
CA GLU A 302 26.20 -25.06 -20.46
C GLU A 302 25.33 -24.20 -21.35
N ARG A 303 24.14 -23.87 -20.85
CA ARG A 303 23.26 -22.90 -21.47
C ARG A 303 22.60 -21.99 -20.42
N ALA A 304 22.19 -20.81 -20.85
CA ALA A 304 21.36 -19.95 -20.02
C ALA A 304 19.87 -20.37 -20.14
N ARG A 305 19.24 -20.52 -19.01
CA ARG A 305 17.80 -20.83 -18.88
C ARG A 305 17.05 -19.63 -18.30
N PRO A 306 15.77 -19.43 -18.62
CA PRO A 306 14.97 -18.45 -17.93
C PRO A 306 14.85 -18.77 -16.43
N ARG A 307 14.92 -17.74 -15.59
CA ARG A 307 14.72 -17.89 -14.14
C ARG A 307 13.37 -18.50 -13.84
N GLN A 308 12.35 -17.94 -14.46
CA GLN A 308 10.95 -18.30 -14.31
C GLN A 308 10.20 -17.91 -15.57
N LEU A 309 9.19 -18.70 -15.94
CA LEU A 309 8.27 -18.43 -17.03
C LEU A 309 6.89 -18.20 -16.44
N ASN A 310 6.55 -16.94 -16.24
CA ASN A 310 5.31 -16.53 -15.60
C ASN A 310 4.21 -16.33 -16.65
N GLN A 311 2.98 -16.67 -16.26
CA GLN A 311 1.78 -16.36 -17.02
C GLN A 311 0.85 -15.53 -16.14
N PHE A 312 0.23 -14.53 -16.74
CA PHE A 312 -0.78 -13.70 -16.09
C PHE A 312 -2.01 -13.64 -17.00
N GLN A 313 -3.17 -14.02 -16.47
CA GLN A 313 -4.42 -14.15 -17.26
C GLN A 313 -4.25 -15.00 -18.53
N GLN A 314 -3.54 -16.12 -18.43
CA GLN A 314 -3.26 -17.07 -19.51
C GLN A 314 -2.36 -16.54 -20.66
N LEU A 315 -1.75 -15.38 -20.50
CA LEU A 315 -0.75 -14.82 -21.41
C LEU A 315 0.63 -14.90 -20.78
N ASN A 316 1.66 -15.03 -21.63
CA ASN A 316 3.03 -14.90 -21.17
C ASN A 316 3.25 -13.53 -20.57
N SER A 317 3.85 -13.47 -19.38
CA SER A 317 3.97 -12.24 -18.62
C SER A 317 5.38 -12.00 -18.12
N ALA A 318 5.71 -10.71 -18.01
CA ALA A 318 6.90 -10.20 -17.34
C ALA A 318 6.48 -9.09 -16.37
N ILE A 319 6.92 -9.19 -15.11
CA ILE A 319 6.57 -8.25 -14.06
C ILE A 319 7.78 -7.36 -13.76
N ILE A 320 7.62 -6.06 -13.96
CA ILE A 320 8.55 -5.03 -13.52
C ILE A 320 8.14 -4.61 -12.13
N SER A 321 8.94 -4.92 -11.12
CA SER A 321 8.68 -4.63 -9.72
C SER A 321 9.68 -3.64 -9.16
N GLY A 322 9.27 -2.79 -8.20
CA GLY A 322 10.22 -1.86 -7.61
C GLY A 322 9.67 -0.94 -6.52
N PHE A 323 10.52 0.01 -6.15
CA PHE A 323 10.21 1.06 -5.18
C PHE A 323 10.17 2.41 -5.87
N PRO A 324 9.00 3.06 -6.01
CA PRO A 324 8.91 4.42 -6.51
C PRO A 324 9.38 5.43 -5.46
N ILE A 325 10.10 6.49 -5.88
CA ILE A 325 10.45 7.65 -5.04
C ILE A 325 9.32 8.69 -5.08
N VAL A 326 8.50 8.63 -6.12
CA VAL A 326 7.32 9.47 -6.34
C VAL A 326 6.04 8.76 -5.88
N SER A 327 4.90 9.44 -5.98
CA SER A 327 3.61 8.80 -5.66
C SER A 327 3.33 7.59 -6.58
N MET A 328 2.59 6.60 -6.07
CA MET A 328 2.21 5.41 -6.84
C MET A 328 1.50 5.77 -8.16
N GLY A 329 0.64 6.78 -8.14
CA GLY A 329 -0.06 7.25 -9.34
C GLY A 329 0.90 7.78 -10.41
N GLU A 330 1.85 8.63 -10.02
CA GLU A 330 2.86 9.17 -10.93
C GLU A 330 3.80 8.09 -11.47
N ALA A 331 4.18 7.13 -10.64
CA ALA A 331 4.98 5.98 -11.05
C ALA A 331 4.26 5.14 -12.10
N ILE A 332 2.97 4.83 -11.88
CA ILE A 332 2.12 4.08 -12.82
C ILE A 332 1.98 4.83 -14.14
N GLU A 333 1.64 6.11 -14.12
CA GLU A 333 1.49 6.94 -15.33
C GLU A 333 2.79 6.98 -16.13
N THR A 334 3.93 7.15 -15.48
CA THR A 334 5.25 7.18 -16.11
C THR A 334 5.54 5.87 -16.84
N VAL A 335 5.42 4.73 -16.16
CA VAL A 335 5.73 3.42 -16.78
C VAL A 335 4.69 3.06 -17.84
N GLN A 336 3.43 3.43 -17.64
CA GLN A 336 2.38 3.23 -18.65
C GLN A 336 2.65 4.03 -19.93
N GLN A 337 3.13 5.27 -19.81
CA GLN A 337 3.53 6.07 -20.97
C GLN A 337 4.72 5.43 -21.69
N ILE A 338 5.76 5.05 -20.97
CA ILE A 338 6.93 4.37 -21.52
C ILE A 338 6.52 3.08 -22.25
N ALA A 339 5.65 2.28 -21.63
CA ALA A 339 5.17 1.04 -22.23
C ALA A 339 4.37 1.29 -23.52
N ARG A 340 3.58 2.36 -23.62
CA ARG A 340 2.87 2.73 -24.86
C ARG A 340 3.83 3.09 -26.00
N GLU A 341 4.98 3.66 -25.68
CA GLU A 341 6.01 4.05 -26.65
C GLU A 341 6.87 2.87 -27.08
N GLU A 342 7.19 1.94 -26.18
CA GLU A 342 8.13 0.85 -26.40
C GLU A 342 7.46 -0.48 -26.80
N ALA A 343 6.22 -0.72 -26.38
CA ALA A 343 5.56 -1.98 -26.65
C ALA A 343 4.87 -1.97 -28.02
N PRO A 344 5.23 -2.89 -28.93
CA PRO A 344 4.58 -3.04 -30.22
C PRO A 344 3.14 -3.58 -30.07
N ARG A 345 2.40 -3.63 -31.17
CA ARG A 345 1.05 -4.23 -31.20
C ARG A 345 1.11 -5.70 -30.75
N GLY A 346 0.16 -6.13 -29.92
CA GLY A 346 0.10 -7.49 -29.36
C GLY A 346 0.62 -7.60 -27.92
N PHE A 347 1.09 -6.48 -27.35
CA PHE A 347 1.39 -6.39 -25.91
C PHE A 347 0.24 -5.69 -25.19
N ALA A 348 -0.10 -6.21 -24.00
CA ALA A 348 -1.06 -5.63 -23.10
C ALA A 348 -0.36 -5.28 -21.78
N VAL A 349 -0.96 -4.32 -21.05
CA VAL A 349 -0.47 -3.85 -19.76
C VAL A 349 -1.50 -4.19 -18.71
N ASP A 350 -1.04 -4.70 -17.57
CA ASP A 350 -1.84 -4.92 -16.37
C ASP A 350 -1.01 -4.57 -15.13
N TYR A 351 -1.56 -4.75 -13.96
CA TYR A 351 -0.94 -4.43 -12.68
C TYR A 351 -1.10 -5.59 -11.72
N ALA A 352 -0.19 -5.73 -10.78
CA ALA A 352 -0.27 -6.70 -9.70
C ALA A 352 -0.07 -6.01 -8.33
N GLY A 353 -0.29 -6.74 -7.25
CA GLY A 353 -0.07 -6.26 -5.89
C GLY A 353 -0.74 -4.91 -5.57
N ALA A 354 -0.02 -4.05 -4.88
CA ALA A 354 -0.51 -2.72 -4.46
C ALA A 354 -0.81 -1.79 -5.65
N SER A 355 -0.08 -1.93 -6.78
CA SER A 355 -0.36 -1.15 -8.01
C SER A 355 -1.74 -1.47 -8.57
N ARG A 356 -2.15 -2.75 -8.58
CA ARG A 356 -3.48 -3.16 -9.03
C ARG A 356 -4.57 -2.60 -8.13
N GLN A 357 -4.37 -2.70 -6.83
CA GLN A 357 -5.30 -2.16 -5.84
C GLN A 357 -5.47 -0.65 -6.01
N TYR A 358 -4.38 0.09 -6.19
CA TYR A 358 -4.42 1.53 -6.44
C TYR A 358 -5.27 1.89 -7.68
N VAL A 359 -5.09 1.17 -8.80
CA VAL A 359 -5.85 1.41 -10.03
C VAL A 359 -7.33 1.06 -9.86
N GLN A 360 -7.65 -0.01 -9.15
CA GLN A 360 -9.03 -0.44 -8.88
C GLN A 360 -9.75 0.52 -7.93
N GLU A 361 -9.13 0.91 -6.83
CA GLU A 361 -9.71 1.81 -5.82
C GLU A 361 -9.91 3.23 -6.36
N GLY A 362 -9.02 3.72 -7.23
CA GLY A 362 -9.14 5.05 -7.82
C GLY A 362 -10.46 5.28 -8.59
N SER A 363 -11.04 4.23 -9.16
CA SER A 363 -12.35 4.29 -9.85
C SER A 363 -13.54 4.11 -8.89
N ALA A 364 -13.36 3.35 -7.80
CA ALA A 364 -14.42 3.06 -6.83
C ALA A 364 -14.80 4.28 -5.98
N LEU A 365 -13.84 5.17 -5.70
CA LEU A 365 -14.05 6.35 -4.87
C LEU A 365 -15.18 7.23 -5.39
N LEU A 366 -15.16 7.57 -6.67
CA LEU A 366 -16.15 8.48 -7.28
C LEU A 366 -17.56 7.90 -7.20
N VAL A 367 -17.69 6.59 -7.41
CA VAL A 367 -18.95 5.86 -7.29
C VAL A 367 -19.43 5.85 -5.83
N THR A 368 -18.54 5.56 -4.89
CA THR A 368 -18.85 5.55 -3.45
C THR A 368 -19.31 6.93 -2.96
N PHE A 369 -18.61 8.00 -3.36
CA PHE A 369 -19.00 9.37 -3.04
C PHE A 369 -20.36 9.74 -3.62
N GLY A 370 -20.60 9.43 -4.90
CA GLY A 370 -21.88 9.67 -5.55
C GLY A 370 -23.03 8.91 -4.87
N LEU A 371 -22.78 7.65 -4.52
CA LEU A 371 -23.76 6.81 -3.81
C LEU A 371 -24.04 7.34 -2.39
N ALA A 372 -23.01 7.74 -1.64
CA ALA A 372 -23.14 8.31 -0.30
C ALA A 372 -24.01 9.59 -0.35
N LEU A 373 -23.73 10.50 -1.29
CA LEU A 373 -24.52 11.71 -1.49
C LEU A 373 -25.98 11.39 -1.86
N ALA A 374 -26.20 10.40 -2.75
CA ALA A 374 -27.54 9.99 -3.16
C ALA A 374 -28.34 9.39 -1.98
N ILE A 375 -27.71 8.53 -1.18
CA ILE A 375 -28.35 7.94 0.01
C ILE A 375 -28.70 9.03 1.03
N ILE A 376 -27.77 9.94 1.33
CA ILE A 376 -28.02 11.06 2.26
C ILE A 376 -29.17 11.92 1.74
N PHE A 377 -29.17 12.26 0.44
CA PHE A 377 -30.24 13.02 -0.18
C PHE A 377 -31.60 12.32 -0.02
N LEU A 378 -31.68 11.01 -0.32
CA LEU A 378 -32.94 10.25 -0.22
C LEU A 378 -33.45 10.15 1.22
N VAL A 379 -32.55 9.91 2.19
CA VAL A 379 -32.90 9.86 3.61
C VAL A 379 -33.43 11.22 4.08
N LEU A 380 -32.79 12.31 3.69
CA LEU A 380 -33.25 13.65 4.02
C LEU A 380 -34.56 14.00 3.31
N ALA A 381 -34.73 13.57 2.05
CA ALA A 381 -36.00 13.80 1.33
C ALA A 381 -37.18 13.08 2.00
N ALA A 382 -36.96 11.87 2.50
CA ALA A 382 -37.96 11.15 3.28
C ALA A 382 -38.21 11.81 4.65
N GLN A 383 -37.18 12.33 5.32
CA GLN A 383 -37.28 13.00 6.61
C GLN A 383 -38.07 14.33 6.54
N PHE A 384 -37.81 15.12 5.49
CA PHE A 384 -38.41 16.45 5.33
C PHE A 384 -39.67 16.45 4.46
N GLU A 385 -40.08 15.30 3.91
CA GLU A 385 -41.17 15.18 2.94
C GLU A 385 -41.04 16.21 1.80
N SER A 386 -39.79 16.52 1.40
CA SER A 386 -39.46 17.58 0.45
C SER A 386 -38.21 17.21 -0.31
N PHE A 387 -38.14 17.47 -1.61
CA PHE A 387 -36.90 17.35 -2.39
C PHE A 387 -36.03 18.62 -2.36
N ARG A 388 -36.64 19.74 -1.94
CA ARG A 388 -35.97 21.05 -1.93
C ARG A 388 -35.07 21.25 -0.72
N ASP A 389 -35.52 20.88 0.46
CA ASP A 389 -34.81 21.12 1.71
C ASP A 389 -33.51 20.29 1.81
N PRO A 390 -33.45 19.01 1.38
CA PRO A 390 -32.23 18.26 1.26
C PRO A 390 -31.19 18.91 0.33
N LEU A 391 -31.60 19.44 -0.81
CA LEU A 391 -30.70 20.16 -1.72
C LEU A 391 -30.03 21.36 -1.05
N VAL A 392 -30.81 22.14 -0.29
CA VAL A 392 -30.29 23.29 0.47
C VAL A 392 -29.29 22.84 1.54
N ILE A 393 -29.56 21.74 2.25
CA ILE A 393 -28.69 21.18 3.28
C ILE A 393 -27.39 20.71 2.63
N MET A 394 -27.45 20.02 1.49
CA MET A 394 -26.30 19.48 0.81
C MET A 394 -25.35 20.54 0.22
N VAL A 395 -25.76 21.79 0.05
CA VAL A 395 -24.89 22.90 -0.34
C VAL A 395 -23.78 23.17 0.69
N THR A 396 -23.95 22.74 1.94
CA THR A 396 -22.89 22.86 2.97
C THR A 396 -21.76 21.86 2.77
N VAL A 397 -22.00 20.71 2.10
CA VAL A 397 -21.04 19.63 1.91
C VAL A 397 -19.79 20.07 1.12
N PRO A 398 -19.89 20.75 -0.04
CA PRO A 398 -18.73 21.24 -0.76
C PRO A 398 -17.78 22.12 0.06
N LEU A 399 -18.30 22.98 0.90
CA LEU A 399 -17.49 23.86 1.75
C LEU A 399 -16.66 23.05 2.74
N SER A 400 -17.28 22.07 3.37
CA SER A 400 -16.62 21.16 4.30
C SER A 400 -15.57 20.28 3.63
N ILE A 401 -15.86 19.75 2.42
CA ILE A 401 -14.89 19.01 1.62
C ILE A 401 -13.69 19.90 1.26
N CYS A 402 -13.93 21.15 0.86
CA CYS A 402 -12.86 22.11 0.59
C CYS A 402 -11.96 22.32 1.82
N GLY A 403 -12.57 22.51 3.01
CA GLY A 403 -11.84 22.63 4.27
C GLY A 403 -10.98 21.39 4.59
N ALA A 404 -11.51 20.20 4.33
CA ALA A 404 -10.80 18.95 4.53
C ALA A 404 -9.63 18.74 3.53
N LEU A 405 -9.76 19.23 2.29
CA LEU A 405 -8.73 19.10 1.26
C LEU A 405 -7.56 20.08 1.43
N ILE A 406 -7.73 21.19 2.15
CA ILE A 406 -6.66 22.17 2.37
C ILE A 406 -5.41 21.53 3.01
N PRO A 407 -5.48 20.82 4.15
CA PRO A 407 -4.28 20.19 4.74
C PRO A 407 -3.66 19.12 3.81
N LEU A 408 -4.46 18.41 3.04
CA LEU A 408 -3.98 17.43 2.07
C LEU A 408 -3.19 18.13 0.94
N PHE A 409 -3.71 19.24 0.43
CA PHE A 409 -3.03 20.06 -0.57
C PHE A 409 -1.73 20.69 -0.04
N LEU A 410 -1.69 21.09 1.24
CA LEU A 410 -0.49 21.61 1.90
C LEU A 410 0.56 20.52 2.21
N GLY A 411 0.29 19.25 1.89
CA GLY A 411 1.22 18.15 2.10
C GLY A 411 1.29 17.64 3.54
N VAL A 412 0.33 18.03 4.40
CA VAL A 412 0.24 17.50 5.79
C VAL A 412 -0.21 16.04 5.78
N SER A 413 -1.00 15.64 4.80
CA SER A 413 -1.44 14.28 4.53
C SER A 413 -1.63 14.09 3.02
N SER A 414 -1.95 12.87 2.57
CA SER A 414 -2.22 12.50 1.18
C SER A 414 -3.68 12.10 0.98
N LEU A 415 -4.13 12.06 -0.28
CA LEU A 415 -5.39 11.44 -0.63
C LEU A 415 -5.22 9.93 -0.71
N ASN A 416 -5.60 9.24 0.35
CA ASN A 416 -5.47 7.80 0.52
C ASN A 416 -6.78 7.19 1.05
N ILE A 417 -6.84 5.87 1.23
CA ILE A 417 -8.07 5.19 1.68
C ILE A 417 -8.60 5.72 3.02
N TYR A 418 -7.74 6.11 3.95
CA TYR A 418 -8.13 6.61 5.26
C TYR A 418 -8.70 8.03 5.20
N THR A 419 -8.06 8.93 4.45
CA THR A 419 -8.59 10.27 4.20
C THR A 419 -9.90 10.22 3.42
N GLN A 420 -10.07 9.26 2.50
CA GLN A 420 -11.32 9.02 1.78
C GLN A 420 -12.45 8.58 2.73
N VAL A 421 -12.18 7.66 3.65
CA VAL A 421 -13.13 7.27 4.71
C VAL A 421 -13.48 8.46 5.59
N GLY A 422 -12.48 9.29 5.94
CA GLY A 422 -12.68 10.55 6.64
C GLY A 422 -13.61 11.52 5.89
N LEU A 423 -13.42 11.70 4.59
CA LEU A 423 -14.27 12.54 3.74
C LEU A 423 -15.72 12.03 3.65
N VAL A 424 -15.92 10.71 3.47
CA VAL A 424 -17.29 10.13 3.47
C VAL A 424 -17.96 10.32 4.82
N THR A 425 -17.24 10.09 5.91
CA THR A 425 -17.74 10.32 7.27
C THR A 425 -18.11 11.79 7.49
N LEU A 426 -17.28 12.71 6.99
CA LEU A 426 -17.50 14.16 7.09
C LEU A 426 -18.81 14.59 6.43
N ILE A 427 -19.20 14.01 5.28
CA ILE A 427 -20.47 14.31 4.60
C ILE A 427 -21.65 14.05 5.55
N GLY A 428 -21.63 12.93 6.27
CA GLY A 428 -22.66 12.60 7.24
C GLY A 428 -22.70 13.55 8.44
N LEU A 429 -21.51 13.92 8.95
CA LEU A 429 -21.40 14.80 10.12
C LEU A 429 -21.83 16.23 9.85
N ILE A 430 -21.44 16.81 8.70
CA ILE A 430 -21.77 18.20 8.36
C ILE A 430 -23.25 18.38 8.04
N SER A 431 -23.89 17.38 7.44
CA SER A 431 -25.32 17.41 7.12
C SER A 431 -26.19 17.68 8.35
N LYS A 432 -25.75 17.21 9.54
CA LYS A 432 -26.44 17.45 10.81
C LYS A 432 -26.62 18.95 11.14
N HIS A 433 -25.61 19.78 10.81
CA HIS A 433 -25.72 21.23 11.08
C HIS A 433 -26.77 21.89 10.18
N GLY A 434 -26.77 21.53 8.89
CA GLY A 434 -27.82 21.99 7.96
C GLY A 434 -29.21 21.54 8.39
N ILE A 435 -29.37 20.28 8.80
CA ILE A 435 -30.62 19.72 9.31
C ILE A 435 -31.18 20.57 10.47
N LEU A 436 -30.34 20.79 11.50
CA LEU A 436 -30.77 21.51 12.72
C LEU A 436 -31.25 22.93 12.43
N ILE A 437 -30.66 23.63 11.48
CA ILE A 437 -31.02 25.01 11.12
C ILE A 437 -32.28 25.03 10.24
N VAL A 438 -32.33 24.18 9.21
CA VAL A 438 -33.43 24.14 8.23
C VAL A 438 -34.72 23.64 8.88
N GLU A 439 -34.65 22.56 9.68
CA GLU A 439 -35.78 22.03 10.40
C GLU A 439 -36.42 23.09 11.33
N PHE A 440 -35.57 23.77 12.13
CA PHE A 440 -36.06 24.79 13.05
C PHE A 440 -36.59 26.03 12.32
N ALA A 441 -35.98 26.40 11.19
CA ALA A 441 -36.51 27.49 10.37
C ALA A 441 -37.87 27.13 9.77
N ASN A 442 -38.08 25.89 9.33
CA ASN A 442 -39.39 25.41 8.84
C ASN A 442 -40.42 25.38 9.98
N GLN A 443 -40.04 24.92 11.18
CA GLN A 443 -40.93 24.96 12.36
C GLN A 443 -41.39 26.38 12.70
N LEU A 444 -40.49 27.37 12.76
CA LEU A 444 -40.79 28.76 13.01
C LEU A 444 -41.74 29.34 11.95
N ARG A 445 -41.58 28.94 10.70
CA ARG A 445 -42.49 29.37 9.62
C ARG A 445 -43.89 28.79 9.76
N HIS A 446 -43.99 27.52 10.13
CA HIS A 446 -45.28 26.83 10.26
C HIS A 446 -46.04 27.24 11.54
N GLU A 447 -45.35 27.34 12.69
CA GLU A 447 -45.99 27.62 13.98
C GLU A 447 -46.22 29.11 14.23
N GLN A 448 -45.30 29.97 13.77
CA GLN A 448 -45.37 31.42 14.05
C GLN A 448 -45.71 32.27 12.82
N GLY A 449 -45.84 31.66 11.63
CA GLY A 449 -46.18 32.37 10.40
C GLY A 449 -45.11 33.35 9.90
N LEU A 450 -43.85 33.20 10.35
CA LEU A 450 -42.75 34.11 10.01
C LEU A 450 -42.38 34.05 8.53
N GLY A 451 -41.91 35.19 8.00
CA GLY A 451 -41.31 35.25 6.67
C GLY A 451 -40.06 34.40 6.55
N ARG A 452 -39.73 33.93 5.32
CA ARG A 452 -38.55 33.03 5.09
C ARG A 452 -37.23 33.59 5.64
N ARG A 453 -37.00 34.91 5.46
CA ARG A 453 -35.79 35.57 5.92
C ARG A 453 -35.75 35.65 7.45
N GLU A 454 -36.84 36.07 8.04
CA GLU A 454 -36.95 36.23 9.47
C GLU A 454 -36.84 34.90 10.22
N ALA A 455 -37.47 33.85 9.68
CA ALA A 455 -37.38 32.50 10.22
C ALA A 455 -35.95 31.95 10.20
N ILE A 456 -35.17 32.17 9.11
CA ILE A 456 -33.80 31.66 9.04
C ILE A 456 -32.83 32.47 9.93
N GLU A 457 -32.99 33.80 10.04
CA GLU A 457 -32.19 34.62 10.94
C GLU A 457 -32.42 34.24 12.41
N GLN A 458 -33.68 34.00 12.82
CA GLN A 458 -34.01 33.54 14.17
C GLN A 458 -33.52 32.10 14.41
N ALA A 459 -33.76 31.19 13.46
CA ALA A 459 -33.34 29.81 13.58
C ALA A 459 -31.83 29.72 13.76
N ALA A 460 -31.04 30.40 12.91
CA ALA A 460 -29.60 30.41 12.96
C ALA A 460 -29.06 30.99 14.28
N ALA A 461 -29.69 32.07 14.80
CA ALA A 461 -29.32 32.68 16.07
C ALA A 461 -29.58 31.77 17.28
N ILE A 462 -30.71 31.07 17.30
CA ILE A 462 -31.10 30.17 18.39
C ILE A 462 -30.27 28.89 18.34
N ARG A 463 -30.02 28.36 17.14
CA ARG A 463 -29.27 27.10 16.93
C ARG A 463 -27.77 27.28 16.93
N LEU A 464 -27.22 28.50 16.93
CA LEU A 464 -25.77 28.75 16.95
C LEU A 464 -25.09 28.04 18.11
N ARG A 465 -25.62 28.14 19.34
CA ARG A 465 -25.00 27.52 20.54
C ARG A 465 -24.98 25.98 20.43
N PRO A 466 -26.07 25.27 20.12
CA PRO A 466 -26.06 23.82 19.90
C PRO A 466 -25.11 23.39 18.77
N VAL A 467 -25.07 24.12 17.65
CA VAL A 467 -24.16 23.80 16.52
C VAL A 467 -22.71 23.93 16.94
N LEU A 468 -22.31 25.05 17.56
CA LEU A 468 -20.95 25.25 18.03
C LEU A 468 -20.53 24.20 19.09
N MET A 469 -21.42 23.84 20.02
CA MET A 469 -21.14 22.82 21.03
C MET A 469 -20.94 21.46 20.40
N THR A 470 -21.76 21.08 19.42
CA THR A 470 -21.60 19.78 18.73
C THR A 470 -20.39 19.75 17.82
N THR A 471 -20.06 20.85 17.12
CA THR A 471 -18.80 20.97 16.35
C THR A 471 -17.58 20.85 17.24
N ALA A 472 -17.55 21.61 18.35
CA ALA A 472 -16.46 21.53 19.30
C ALA A 472 -16.31 20.12 19.89
N ALA A 473 -17.42 19.47 20.27
CA ALA A 473 -17.38 18.09 20.77
C ALA A 473 -16.84 17.09 19.74
N MET A 474 -17.22 17.23 18.46
CA MET A 474 -16.71 16.38 17.39
C MET A 474 -15.23 16.63 17.09
N VAL A 475 -14.81 17.90 16.98
CA VAL A 475 -13.41 18.25 16.74
C VAL A 475 -12.52 17.81 17.91
N LEU A 476 -12.94 18.07 19.16
CA LEU A 476 -12.22 17.60 20.35
C LEU A 476 -12.20 16.06 20.43
N GLY A 477 -13.30 15.40 20.00
CA GLY A 477 -13.39 13.95 19.98
C GLY A 477 -12.43 13.27 19.01
N VAL A 478 -11.97 13.95 17.95
CA VAL A 478 -10.97 13.41 17.01
C VAL A 478 -9.53 13.80 17.36
N ILE A 479 -9.28 14.69 18.32
CA ILE A 479 -7.93 15.05 18.79
C ILE A 479 -7.11 13.81 19.18
N PRO A 480 -7.65 12.81 19.92
CA PRO A 480 -6.88 11.61 20.25
C PRO A 480 -6.41 10.82 19.01
N LEU A 481 -7.14 10.89 17.87
CA LEU A 481 -6.71 10.29 16.62
C LEU A 481 -5.54 11.06 16.01
N ILE A 482 -5.57 12.39 16.08
CA ILE A 482 -4.51 13.27 15.56
C ILE A 482 -3.21 13.13 16.39
N LEU A 483 -3.34 12.90 17.69
CA LEU A 483 -2.22 12.75 18.61
C LEU A 483 -1.80 11.29 18.83
N ALA A 484 -2.36 10.35 18.07
CA ALA A 484 -2.07 8.94 18.22
C ALA A 484 -0.60 8.62 17.92
N THR A 485 -0.02 7.71 18.68
CA THR A 485 1.35 7.19 18.51
C THR A 485 1.33 5.68 18.30
N GLY A 486 2.44 5.11 17.83
CA GLY A 486 2.57 3.67 17.61
C GLY A 486 2.04 3.22 16.25
N ALA A 487 1.88 1.91 16.09
CA ALA A 487 1.38 1.31 14.85
C ALA A 487 0.00 1.87 14.47
N GLY A 488 -0.20 2.22 13.19
CA GLY A 488 -1.44 2.82 12.70
C GLY A 488 -1.65 4.28 13.12
N ALA A 489 -0.61 4.96 13.58
CA ALA A 489 -0.70 6.38 13.98
C ALA A 489 -1.00 7.29 12.79
N VAL A 490 -0.36 7.05 11.65
CA VAL A 490 -0.52 7.86 10.43
C VAL A 490 -1.94 7.71 9.87
N SER A 491 -2.45 6.48 9.81
CA SER A 491 -3.83 6.22 9.36
C SER A 491 -4.87 6.90 10.24
N ARG A 492 -4.68 6.88 11.56
CA ARG A 492 -5.56 7.58 12.51
C ARG A 492 -5.47 9.10 12.37
N PHE A 493 -4.25 9.61 12.20
CA PHE A 493 -4.01 11.04 11.94
C PHE A 493 -4.75 11.48 10.68
N ASP A 494 -4.66 10.72 9.60
CA ASP A 494 -5.30 11.01 8.32
C ASP A 494 -6.82 11.13 8.41
N ILE A 495 -7.47 10.20 9.11
CA ILE A 495 -8.92 10.28 9.40
C ILE A 495 -9.21 11.51 10.26
N GLY A 496 -8.43 11.70 11.33
CA GLY A 496 -8.63 12.77 12.30
C GLY A 496 -8.50 14.16 11.70
N ILE A 497 -7.46 14.40 10.91
CA ILE A 497 -7.20 15.74 10.32
C ILE A 497 -8.28 16.13 9.31
N VAL A 498 -8.76 15.20 8.48
CA VAL A 498 -9.83 15.44 7.51
C VAL A 498 -11.14 15.82 8.22
N ILE A 499 -11.50 15.08 9.28
CA ILE A 499 -12.73 15.36 10.04
C ILE A 499 -12.58 16.69 10.80
N ALA A 500 -11.45 16.92 11.48
CA ALA A 500 -11.24 18.12 12.26
C ALA A 500 -11.29 19.40 11.40
N THR A 501 -10.55 19.41 10.29
CA THR A 501 -10.49 20.59 9.41
C THR A 501 -11.77 20.81 8.62
N GLY A 502 -12.38 19.73 8.09
CA GLY A 502 -13.64 19.82 7.37
C GLY A 502 -14.82 20.26 8.24
N MET A 503 -14.82 19.91 9.54
CA MET A 503 -15.84 20.35 10.50
C MET A 503 -15.59 21.77 11.03
N SER A 504 -14.35 22.27 10.96
CA SER A 504 -13.99 23.60 11.45
C SER A 504 -14.31 24.72 10.47
N VAL A 505 -14.52 24.38 9.20
CA VAL A 505 -14.93 25.29 8.12
C VAL A 505 -16.44 25.32 7.95
#